data_4c05ccdf9ce5ceedf362f3d3ed0ca1f7
#
_entry.id   4c05ccdf9ce5ceedf362f3d3ed0ca1f7
#
_cell.length_a   1.000
_cell.length_b   1.000
_cell.length_c   1.000
_cell.angle_alpha   90.00
_cell.angle_beta   90.00
_cell.angle_gamma   90.00
#
_symmetry.space_group_name_H-M   'P 1'
#
loop_
_entity.id
_entity.type
_entity.pdbx_description
1 polymer ?
#
loop_
_entity_poly.entity_id
_entity_poly.type
_entity_poly.pdbx_seq_one_letter_code
_entity_poly.pdbx_strand_id
1 'polypeptide(L)'
;MSDAANPLRGEATLELAGRKLLLRPTFTALVQAEEELGPLFALVERAGEGRLRIAEIAALFWHCLAEREGASREEVGEAVVAMGLARCAAPLRALLGEILRGGS
;
A
#
# COMPACT_ATOMS: atom_id res chain seq x y z
N MET A 1 -7.41 -20.85 7.46
CA MET A 1 -7.03 -20.45 6.78
C MET A 1 -6.27 -19.33 6.75
N SER A 2 -5.70 -19.09 6.08
CA SER A 2 -4.71 -18.15 6.15
C SER A 2 -5.11 -16.80 5.70
N ASP A 3 -4.69 -15.79 6.44
CA ASP A 3 -4.88 -14.41 6.03
C ASP A 3 -3.66 -13.91 5.29
N ALA A 4 -2.86 -14.84 4.79
CA ALA A 4 -1.64 -14.43 4.10
C ALA A 4 -1.97 -13.65 2.84
N ALA A 5 -1.15 -12.65 2.56
CA ALA A 5 -1.29 -11.88 1.34
C ALA A 5 -1.03 -12.76 0.13
N ASN A 6 -1.70 -12.47 -0.97
CA ASN A 6 -1.52 -13.17 -2.21
C ASN A 6 -0.81 -12.25 -3.21
N PRO A 7 0.50 -12.43 -3.41
CA PRO A 7 1.23 -11.54 -4.32
C PRO A 7 0.71 -11.60 -5.75
N LEU A 8 0.08 -12.71 -6.15
CA LEU A 8 -0.49 -12.81 -7.50
C LEU A 8 -1.66 -11.85 -7.70
N ARG A 9 -2.25 -11.38 -6.60
CA ARG A 9 -3.32 -10.39 -6.63
C ARG A 9 -2.83 -9.02 -6.21
N GLY A 10 -1.52 -8.83 -6.09
CA GLY A 10 -0.97 -7.58 -5.63
C GLY A 10 -1.13 -7.34 -4.15
N GLU A 11 -1.55 -8.36 -3.39
CA GLU A 11 -1.73 -8.20 -1.95
C GLU A 11 -0.40 -8.24 -1.23
N ALA A 12 -0.34 -7.58 -0.09
CA ALA A 12 0.86 -7.53 0.73
C ALA A 12 0.46 -7.38 2.19
N THR A 13 1.43 -7.41 3.08
CA THR A 13 1.15 -7.19 4.50
C THR A 13 1.96 -6.02 5.03
N LEU A 14 1.40 -5.37 6.04
CA LEU A 14 2.03 -4.26 6.72
C LEU A 14 2.01 -4.56 8.22
N GLU A 15 3.13 -4.41 8.89
CA GLU A 15 3.17 -4.61 10.34
C GLU A 15 2.86 -3.31 11.06
N LEU A 16 1.87 -3.37 11.95
CA LEU A 16 1.46 -2.21 12.72
C LEU A 16 1.32 -2.65 14.17
N ALA A 17 2.16 -2.12 15.03
CA ALA A 17 2.11 -2.39 16.47
C ALA A 17 2.04 -3.89 16.76
N GLY A 18 2.86 -4.67 16.11
CA GLY A 18 2.91 -6.11 16.31
C GLY A 18 1.84 -6.91 15.63
N ARG A 19 0.94 -6.24 14.90
CA ARG A 19 -0.10 -6.91 14.12
C ARG A 19 0.25 -6.87 12.65
N LYS A 20 -0.17 -7.89 11.92
CA LYS A 20 -0.02 -7.90 10.47
C LYS A 20 -1.34 -7.51 9.83
N LEU A 21 -1.30 -6.45 9.05
CA LEU A 21 -2.48 -5.96 8.36
C LEU A 21 -2.36 -6.29 6.88
N LEU A 22 -3.47 -6.74 6.30
CA LEU A 22 -3.49 -7.10 4.89
C LEU A 22 -3.74 -5.86 4.04
N LEU A 23 -2.92 -5.69 3.02
CA LEU A 23 -3.09 -4.63 2.02
C LEU A 23 -3.66 -5.26 0.76
N ARG A 24 -4.77 -4.72 0.28
CA ARG A 24 -5.47 -5.29 -0.87
C ARG A 24 -5.86 -4.16 -1.82
N PRO A 25 -5.31 -4.14 -3.04
CA PRO A 25 -5.58 -3.05 -3.99
C PRO A 25 -6.90 -3.28 -4.74
N THR A 26 -8.02 -3.11 -4.01
CA THR A 26 -9.33 -3.24 -4.63
C THR A 26 -9.64 -2.02 -5.49
N PHE A 27 -10.65 -2.13 -6.35
CA PHE A 27 -11.06 -1.01 -7.17
C PHE A 27 -11.42 0.20 -6.31
N THR A 28 -12.22 -0.01 -5.27
CA THR A 28 -12.59 1.08 -4.39
C THR A 28 -11.38 1.72 -3.73
N ALA A 29 -10.45 0.90 -3.26
CA ALA A 29 -9.24 1.40 -2.62
C ALA A 29 -8.43 2.26 -3.59
N LEU A 30 -8.30 1.79 -4.82
CA LEU A 30 -7.48 2.50 -5.80
C LEU A 30 -8.15 3.79 -6.26
N VAL A 31 -9.48 3.80 -6.38
CA VAL A 31 -10.18 5.03 -6.70
C VAL A 31 -9.98 6.07 -5.59
N GLN A 32 -10.10 5.65 -4.35
CA GLN A 32 -9.91 6.57 -3.23
C GLN A 32 -8.48 7.06 -3.15
N ALA A 33 -7.52 6.19 -3.43
CA ALA A 33 -6.12 6.60 -3.45
C ALA A 33 -5.88 7.63 -4.56
N GLU A 34 -6.49 7.41 -5.72
CA GLU A 34 -6.32 8.32 -6.84
C GLU A 34 -6.92 9.68 -6.56
N GLU A 35 -8.04 9.72 -5.83
CA GLU A 35 -8.66 11.00 -5.47
C GLU A 35 -7.74 11.83 -4.60
N GLU A 36 -6.95 11.18 -3.76
CA GLU A 36 -6.05 11.90 -2.89
C GLU A 36 -4.69 12.15 -3.52
N LEU A 37 -4.16 11.18 -4.24
CA LEU A 37 -2.76 11.21 -4.68
C LEU A 37 -2.59 11.62 -6.13
N GLY A 38 -3.69 11.77 -6.86
CA GLY A 38 -3.63 12.05 -8.29
C GLY A 38 -3.55 10.76 -9.09
N PRO A 39 -3.35 10.87 -10.39
CA PRO A 39 -3.37 9.69 -11.25
C PRO A 39 -2.39 8.63 -10.80
N LEU A 40 -2.88 7.40 -10.65
CA LEU A 40 -2.03 6.32 -10.18
C LEU A 40 -0.92 5.99 -11.16
N PHE A 41 -1.15 6.17 -12.45
CA PHE A 41 -0.11 5.91 -13.42
C PHE A 41 1.08 6.84 -13.19
N ALA A 42 0.81 8.11 -12.89
CA ALA A 42 1.88 9.05 -12.56
C ALA A 42 2.58 8.65 -11.25
N LEU A 43 1.81 8.13 -10.30
CA LEU A 43 2.39 7.66 -9.04
C LEU A 43 3.37 6.52 -9.29
N VAL A 44 2.99 5.58 -10.15
CA VAL A 44 3.85 4.45 -10.50
C VAL A 44 5.13 4.95 -11.16
N GLU A 45 5.02 5.93 -12.05
CA GLU A 45 6.20 6.48 -12.71
C GLU A 45 7.16 7.12 -11.70
N ARG A 46 6.61 7.88 -10.75
CA ARG A 46 7.46 8.51 -9.73
C ARG A 46 8.09 7.47 -8.82
N ALA A 47 7.36 6.38 -8.55
CA ALA A 47 7.92 5.31 -7.74
C ALA A 47 9.12 4.68 -8.43
N GLY A 48 9.04 4.48 -9.74
CA GLY A 48 10.14 3.94 -10.51
C GLY A 48 11.36 4.85 -10.51
N GLU A 49 11.13 6.16 -10.32
CA GLU A 49 12.22 7.13 -10.25
C GLU A 49 12.70 7.37 -8.82
N GLY A 50 12.13 6.67 -7.85
CA GLY A 50 12.50 6.88 -6.46
C GLY A 50 12.01 8.19 -5.88
N ARG A 51 10.91 8.71 -6.40
CA ARG A 51 10.43 10.04 -6.04
C ARG A 51 9.12 10.04 -5.28
N LEU A 52 8.80 8.98 -4.59
CA LEU A 52 7.63 8.95 -3.73
C LEU A 52 7.96 9.50 -2.36
N ARG A 53 7.02 10.27 -1.83
CA ARG A 53 7.15 10.81 -0.47
C ARG A 53 6.60 9.81 0.52
N ILE A 54 7.09 9.89 1.76
CA ILE A 54 6.58 9.03 2.84
C ILE A 54 5.08 9.17 2.98
N ALA A 55 4.56 10.41 2.89
CA ALA A 55 3.12 10.63 3.03
C ALA A 55 2.34 9.92 1.92
N GLU A 56 2.91 9.84 0.73
CA GLU A 56 2.24 9.17 -0.38
C GLU A 56 2.22 7.66 -0.19
N ILE A 57 3.31 7.10 0.29
CA ILE A 57 3.38 5.68 0.57
C ILE A 57 2.38 5.32 1.67
N ALA A 58 2.36 6.12 2.74
CA ALA A 58 1.43 5.87 3.83
C ALA A 58 -0.02 5.99 3.38
N ALA A 59 -0.32 6.98 2.53
CA ALA A 59 -1.68 7.15 2.03
C ALA A 59 -2.11 5.97 1.18
N LEU A 60 -1.22 5.49 0.30
CA LEU A 60 -1.55 4.33 -0.53
C LEU A 60 -1.81 3.10 0.34
N PHE A 61 -0.95 2.85 1.33
CA PHE A 61 -1.15 1.73 2.23
C PHE A 61 -2.46 1.87 2.99
N TRP A 62 -2.76 3.08 3.47
CA TRP A 62 -3.99 3.31 4.21
C TRP A 62 -5.23 2.96 3.37
N HIS A 63 -5.27 3.43 2.13
CA HIS A 63 -6.42 3.17 1.28
C HIS A 63 -6.54 1.69 0.92
N CYS A 64 -5.42 0.98 0.89
CA CYS A 64 -5.41 -0.43 0.54
C CYS A 64 -5.60 -1.36 1.73
N LEU A 65 -5.72 -0.83 2.95
CA LEU A 65 -5.98 -1.70 4.10
C LEU A 65 -7.29 -2.42 3.90
N ALA A 66 -7.25 -3.75 4.01
CA ALA A 66 -8.45 -4.56 3.87
C ALA A 66 -9.40 -4.30 5.02
N GLU A 67 -8.86 -4.08 6.22
CA GLU A 67 -9.66 -3.76 7.39
C GLU A 67 -9.01 -2.60 8.12
N ARG A 68 -9.78 -1.55 8.33
CA ARG A 68 -9.26 -0.36 8.98
C ARG A 68 -9.61 -0.27 10.46
N GLU A 69 -10.40 -1.21 10.95
CA GLU A 69 -10.78 -1.18 12.36
C GLU A 69 -9.55 -1.31 13.24
N GLY A 70 -9.46 -0.44 14.22
CA GLY A 70 -8.34 -0.48 15.14
C GLY A 70 -7.06 0.12 14.58
N ALA A 71 -7.13 0.75 13.41
CA ALA A 71 -5.98 1.41 12.83
C ALA A 71 -6.35 2.83 12.44
N SER A 72 -5.42 3.76 12.61
CA SER A 72 -5.62 5.13 12.17
C SER A 72 -4.63 5.42 11.06
N ARG A 73 -4.93 6.46 10.31
CA ARG A 73 -4.06 6.89 9.23
C ARG A 73 -2.67 7.25 9.75
N GLU A 74 -2.65 7.90 10.91
CA GLU A 74 -1.40 8.30 11.53
C GLU A 74 -0.56 7.09 11.92
N GLU A 75 -1.24 6.05 12.43
CA GLU A 75 -0.53 4.83 12.82
C GLU A 75 0.08 4.13 11.61
N VAL A 76 -0.61 4.17 10.46
CA VAL A 76 -0.05 3.60 9.24
C VAL A 76 1.21 4.35 8.85
N GLY A 77 1.17 5.68 8.94
CA GLY A 77 2.35 6.49 8.67
C GLY A 77 3.51 6.16 9.59
N GLU A 78 3.22 5.99 10.88
CA GLU A 78 4.24 5.62 11.84
C GLU A 78 4.82 4.24 11.55
N ALA A 79 3.97 3.32 11.08
CA ALA A 79 4.44 1.99 10.70
C ALA A 79 5.41 2.05 9.52
N VAL A 80 5.13 2.92 8.55
CA VAL A 80 6.01 3.10 7.41
C VAL A 80 7.38 3.58 7.88
N VAL A 81 7.39 4.55 8.79
CA VAL A 81 8.65 5.07 9.32
C VAL A 81 9.38 3.99 10.13
N ALA A 82 8.64 3.25 10.95
CA ALA A 82 9.25 2.20 11.77
C ALA A 82 9.83 1.08 10.93
N MET A 83 9.17 0.72 9.83
CA MET A 83 9.69 -0.30 8.92
C MET A 83 10.93 0.19 8.16
N GLY A 84 10.97 1.48 7.89
CA GLY A 84 11.99 2.04 7.01
C GLY A 84 11.60 1.88 5.56
N LEU A 85 12.06 2.81 4.73
CA LEU A 85 11.66 2.83 3.32
C LEU A 85 12.12 1.58 2.57
N ALA A 86 13.29 1.06 2.94
CA ALA A 86 13.81 -0.13 2.25
C ALA A 86 12.88 -1.33 2.43
N ARG A 87 12.32 -1.48 3.64
CA ARG A 87 11.43 -2.62 3.91
C ARG A 87 10.03 -2.40 3.35
N CYS A 88 9.66 -1.16 3.06
CA CYS A 88 8.37 -0.88 2.43
C CYS A 88 8.38 -1.20 0.95
N ALA A 89 9.56 -1.42 0.37
CA ALA A 89 9.67 -1.62 -1.08
C ALA A 89 8.91 -2.85 -1.56
N ALA A 90 8.97 -3.95 -0.80
CA ALA A 90 8.29 -5.17 -1.26
C ALA A 90 6.77 -5.03 -1.29
N PRO A 91 6.10 -4.58 -0.20
CA PRO A 91 4.66 -4.38 -0.28
C PRO A 91 4.27 -3.31 -1.28
N LEU A 92 5.09 -2.26 -1.41
CA LEU A 92 4.81 -1.21 -2.37
C LEU A 92 4.86 -1.77 -3.80
N ARG A 93 5.88 -2.58 -4.11
CA ARG A 93 5.96 -3.18 -5.44
C ARG A 93 4.80 -4.10 -5.74
N ALA A 94 4.33 -4.84 -4.73
CA ALA A 94 3.18 -5.72 -4.93
C ALA A 94 1.95 -4.92 -5.34
N LEU A 95 1.67 -3.82 -4.62
CA LEU A 95 0.52 -2.99 -4.93
C LEU A 95 0.66 -2.31 -6.29
N LEU A 96 1.82 -1.71 -6.56
CA LEU A 96 2.03 -1.00 -7.82
C LEU A 96 2.07 -1.97 -9.00
N GLY A 97 2.59 -3.17 -8.79
CA GLY A 97 2.57 -4.19 -9.83
C GLY A 97 1.16 -4.57 -10.22
N GLU A 98 0.27 -4.66 -9.25
CA GLU A 98 -1.13 -4.95 -9.54
C GLU A 98 -1.77 -3.82 -10.33
N ILE A 99 -1.46 -2.58 -9.97
CA ILE A 99 -1.97 -1.42 -10.69
C ILE A 99 -1.54 -1.48 -12.16
N LEU A 100 -0.28 -1.84 -12.41
CA LEU A 100 0.25 -1.87 -13.77
C LEU A 100 -0.26 -3.05 -14.58
N ARG A 101 -0.29 -4.24 -13.97
CA ARG A 101 -0.62 -5.44 -14.72
C ARG A 101 -2.09 -5.80 -14.68
N GLY A 102 -2.79 -5.29 -13.69
CA GLY A 102 -4.15 -5.73 -13.44
C GLY A 102 -4.18 -7.08 -12.77
N GLY A 103 -5.32 -7.43 -12.24
CA GLY A 103 -5.51 -8.70 -11.60
C GLY A 103 -5.55 -9.79 -12.65
N SER A 104 -4.96 -10.89 -12.37
CA SER A 104 -4.94 -11.97 -13.36
C SER A 104 -5.99 -12.99 -13.17
#